data_26e4f769d192ddbf263c560ca4d7a7df
#
_entry.id   26e4f769d192ddbf263c560ca4d7a7df
#
_cell.length_a   1.000
_cell.length_b   1.000
_cell.length_c   1.000
_cell.angle_alpha   90.00
_cell.angle_beta   90.00
_cell.angle_gamma   90.00
#
_symmetry.space_group_name_H-M   'P 1'
#
loop_
_entity.id
_entity.type
_entity.pdbx_description
1 polymer ?
#
loop_
_entity_poly.entity_id
_entity_poly.type
_entity_poly.pdbx_seq_one_letter_code
_entity_poly.pdbx_strand_id
1 'polypeptide(L)'
;AFIKKKNDNKDVKSQMLIGLAHDRIIFLGMHYIERGWITQDEYENLYEYLYKPYEKLGGNGSAKRIMTEVNKLPIRKSTYQPEEVTDHE
;
A
#
# COMPACT_ATOMS: atom_id res chain seq x y z
N ALA A 1 -18.93 -24.41 18.88
CA ALA A 1 -17.93 -24.97 17.99
C ALA A 1 -18.18 -24.60 16.55
N PHE A 2 -19.42 -24.64 16.15
CA PHE A 2 -19.75 -24.35 14.76
C PHE A 2 -19.55 -22.88 14.44
N ILE A 3 -19.89 -22.04 15.40
CA ILE A 3 -19.73 -20.61 15.21
C ILE A 3 -18.25 -20.28 15.06
N LYS A 4 -17.42 -20.94 15.82
CA LYS A 4 -15.99 -20.74 15.72
C LYS A 4 -15.48 -21.08 14.33
N LYS A 5 -15.98 -22.15 13.75
CA LYS A 5 -15.54 -22.55 12.44
C LYS A 5 -15.86 -21.49 11.41
N LYS A 6 -17.03 -20.91 11.47
CA LYS A 6 -17.41 -19.84 10.56
C LYS A 6 -16.49 -18.65 10.71
N ASN A 7 -16.22 -18.30 11.95
CA ASN A 7 -15.33 -17.17 12.20
C ASN A 7 -13.93 -17.47 11.71
N ASP A 8 -13.51 -18.72 11.86
CA ASP A 8 -12.19 -19.11 11.40
C ASP A 8 -12.04 -18.94 9.89
N ASN A 9 -13.10 -19.26 9.16
CA ASN A 9 -13.04 -19.08 7.70
C ASN A 9 -12.89 -17.62 7.31
N LYS A 10 -13.61 -16.75 7.98
CA LYS A 10 -13.47 -15.33 7.75
C LYS A 10 -12.06 -14.88 8.09
N ASP A 11 -11.58 -15.36 9.24
CA ASP A 11 -10.24 -14.99 9.69
C ASP A 11 -9.19 -15.45 8.71
N VAL A 12 -9.34 -16.63 8.14
CA VAL A 12 -8.36 -17.14 7.19
C VAL A 12 -8.31 -16.24 5.96
N LYS A 13 -9.46 -15.86 5.44
CA LYS A 13 -9.49 -14.97 4.28
C LYS A 13 -8.87 -13.63 4.60
N SER A 14 -9.23 -13.07 5.75
CA SER A 14 -8.66 -11.80 6.16
C SER A 14 -7.16 -11.91 6.33
N GLN A 15 -6.69 -12.98 6.92
CA GLN A 15 -5.27 -13.18 7.11
C GLN A 15 -4.53 -13.29 5.80
N MET A 16 -5.13 -13.96 4.83
CA MET A 16 -4.53 -14.03 3.50
C MET A 16 -4.42 -12.66 2.87
N LEU A 17 -5.49 -11.88 2.95
CA LEU A 17 -5.48 -10.54 2.39
C LEU A 17 -4.46 -9.66 3.09
N ILE A 18 -4.41 -9.76 4.41
CA ILE A 18 -3.41 -9.02 5.18
C ILE A 18 -2.01 -9.41 4.73
N GLY A 19 -1.76 -10.70 4.56
CA GLY A 19 -0.46 -11.17 4.13
C GLY A 19 -0.07 -10.68 2.75
N LEU A 20 -1.01 -10.76 1.82
CA LEU A 20 -0.75 -10.29 0.47
C LEU A 20 -0.49 -8.79 0.44
N ALA A 21 -1.31 -8.04 1.16
CA ALA A 21 -1.12 -6.59 1.22
C ALA A 21 0.19 -6.26 1.91
N HIS A 22 0.51 -6.97 2.98
CA HIS A 22 1.77 -6.77 3.67
C HIS A 22 2.96 -6.92 2.72
N ASP A 23 2.97 -8.01 1.98
CA ASP A 23 4.07 -8.26 1.06
C ASP A 23 4.18 -7.16 0.02
N ARG A 24 3.05 -6.74 -0.50
CA ARG A 24 3.07 -5.72 -1.54
C ARG A 24 3.51 -4.37 -0.98
N ILE A 25 3.05 -4.03 0.20
CA ILE A 25 3.44 -2.78 0.84
C ILE A 25 4.94 -2.76 1.10
N ILE A 26 5.47 -3.85 1.62
CA ILE A 26 6.90 -3.95 1.89
C ILE A 26 7.69 -3.82 0.60
N PHE A 27 7.27 -4.55 -0.43
CA PHE A 27 8.00 -4.55 -1.68
C PHE A 27 8.04 -3.15 -2.31
N LEU A 28 6.87 -2.55 -2.44
CA LEU A 28 6.79 -1.23 -3.05
C LEU A 28 7.44 -0.17 -2.19
N GLY A 29 7.19 -0.24 -0.89
CA GLY A 29 7.75 0.76 0.03
C GLY A 29 9.27 0.75 0.01
N MET A 30 9.86 -0.43 0.07
CA MET A 30 11.31 -0.51 0.04
C MET A 30 11.87 0.01 -1.27
N HIS A 31 11.18 -0.26 -2.36
CA HIS A 31 11.60 0.26 -3.65
C HIS A 31 11.65 1.79 -3.63
N TYR A 32 10.61 2.42 -3.10
CA TYR A 32 10.56 3.87 -3.05
C TYR A 32 11.59 4.44 -2.09
N ILE A 33 11.77 3.78 -0.94
CA ILE A 33 12.75 4.23 0.03
C ILE A 33 14.16 4.18 -0.56
N GLU A 34 14.48 3.10 -1.27
CA GLU A 34 15.79 2.97 -1.87
C GLU A 34 16.00 4.00 -2.98
N ARG A 35 14.95 4.31 -3.69
CA ARG A 35 15.03 5.31 -4.73
C ARG A 35 15.17 6.71 -4.17
N GLY A 36 14.62 6.94 -2.99
CA GLY A 36 14.76 8.21 -2.30
C GLY A 36 13.68 9.24 -2.59
N TRP A 37 12.67 8.88 -3.35
CA TRP A 37 11.55 9.78 -3.64
C TRP A 37 10.37 8.95 -4.11
N ILE A 38 9.20 9.58 -4.15
CA ILE A 38 7.97 8.91 -4.54
C ILE A 38 7.12 9.92 -5.28
N THR A 39 6.35 9.44 -6.27
CA THR A 39 5.40 10.33 -6.93
C THR A 39 4.09 10.35 -6.16
N GLN A 40 3.29 11.37 -6.42
CA GLN A 40 2.00 11.45 -5.77
C GLN A 40 1.10 10.28 -6.12
N ASP A 41 1.12 9.85 -7.38
CA ASP A 41 0.32 8.71 -7.80
C ASP A 41 0.77 7.44 -7.10
N GLU A 42 2.07 7.27 -6.96
CA GLU A 42 2.60 6.11 -6.25
C GLU A 42 2.21 6.13 -4.78
N TYR A 43 2.28 7.29 -4.17
CA TYR A 43 1.90 7.39 -2.77
C TYR A 43 0.43 7.08 -2.57
N GLU A 44 -0.41 7.63 -3.42
CA GLU A 44 -1.84 7.38 -3.34
C GLU A 44 -2.14 5.89 -3.49
N ASN A 45 -1.50 5.25 -4.47
CA ASN A 45 -1.70 3.83 -4.67
C ASN A 45 -1.30 3.03 -3.44
N LEU A 46 -0.15 3.35 -2.88
CA LEU A 46 0.35 2.62 -1.72
C LEU A 46 -0.50 2.87 -0.49
N TYR A 47 -0.85 4.12 -0.24
CA TYR A 47 -1.54 4.47 1.00
C TYR A 47 -3.04 4.19 0.92
N GLU A 48 -3.70 4.70 -0.11
CA GLU A 48 -5.17 4.62 -0.17
C GLU A 48 -5.64 3.22 -0.53
N TYR A 49 -4.96 2.56 -1.45
CA TYR A 49 -5.45 1.30 -1.98
C TYR A 49 -4.84 0.09 -1.34
N LEU A 50 -3.73 0.24 -0.63
CA LEU A 50 -3.09 -0.88 0.02
C LEU A 50 -3.01 -0.73 1.52
N TYR A 51 -2.41 0.34 2.00
CA TYR A 51 -2.14 0.45 3.44
C TYR A 51 -3.39 0.68 4.27
N LYS A 52 -4.26 1.58 3.85
CA LYS A 52 -5.47 1.87 4.62
C LYS A 52 -6.35 0.62 4.79
N PRO A 53 -6.68 -0.09 3.71
CA PRO A 53 -7.44 -1.34 3.91
C PRO A 53 -6.69 -2.37 4.72
N TYR A 54 -5.39 -2.44 4.54
CA TYR A 54 -4.55 -3.36 5.32
C TYR A 54 -4.68 -3.07 6.81
N GLU A 55 -4.60 -1.81 7.18
CA GLU A 55 -4.73 -1.40 8.56
C GLU A 55 -6.11 -1.69 9.11
N LYS A 56 -7.13 -1.43 8.31
CA LYS A 56 -8.50 -1.70 8.72
C LYS A 56 -8.76 -3.18 8.96
N LEU A 57 -8.07 -4.04 8.25
CA LEU A 57 -8.18 -5.47 8.47
C LEU A 57 -7.40 -5.93 9.69
N GLY A 58 -6.66 -5.04 10.31
CA GLY A 58 -5.89 -5.39 11.50
C GLY A 58 -4.42 -5.58 11.27
N GLY A 59 -3.93 -5.21 10.09
CA GLY A 59 -2.51 -5.32 9.82
C GLY A 59 -1.70 -4.28 10.57
N ASN A 60 -0.47 -4.66 10.90
CA ASN A 60 0.43 -3.73 11.58
C ASN A 60 1.85 -4.25 11.40
N GLY A 61 2.78 -3.75 12.23
CA GLY A 61 4.13 -4.31 12.23
C GLY A 61 5.01 -3.68 11.18
N SER A 62 5.72 -4.52 10.41
CA SER A 62 6.73 -4.00 9.49
C SER A 62 6.16 -3.14 8.39
N ALA A 63 4.95 -3.42 7.94
CA ALA A 63 4.34 -2.56 6.93
C ALA A 63 4.12 -1.15 7.46
N LYS A 64 3.77 -1.04 8.73
CA LYS A 64 3.60 0.27 9.34
C LYS A 64 4.93 1.02 9.39
N ARG A 65 5.99 0.32 9.75
CA ARG A 65 7.31 0.94 9.77
C ARG A 65 7.74 1.40 8.38
N ILE A 66 7.45 0.59 7.38
CA ILE A 66 7.77 0.96 6.01
C ILE A 66 6.99 2.22 5.61
N MET A 67 5.70 2.27 5.93
CA MET A 67 4.93 3.47 5.60
C MET A 67 5.46 4.71 6.30
N THR A 68 5.92 4.55 7.53
CA THR A 68 6.52 5.67 8.24
C THR A 68 7.71 6.23 7.47
N GLU A 69 8.54 5.36 6.93
CA GLU A 69 9.69 5.82 6.15
C GLU A 69 9.28 6.39 4.81
N VAL A 70 8.29 5.78 4.16
CA VAL A 70 7.77 6.30 2.90
C VAL A 70 7.22 7.71 3.10
N ASN A 71 6.58 7.96 4.22
CA ASN A 71 6.00 9.27 4.49
C ASN A 71 7.03 10.37 4.60
N LYS A 72 8.28 10.02 4.78
CA LYS A 72 9.37 11.01 4.85
C LYS A 72 9.95 11.34 3.49
N LEU A 73 9.58 10.61 2.46
CA LEU A 73 10.19 10.80 1.15
C LEU A 73 9.67 12.05 0.47
N PRO A 74 10.53 12.75 -0.28
CA PRO A 74 10.06 13.86 -1.08
C PRO A 74 9.13 13.37 -2.19
N ILE A 75 8.11 14.16 -2.46
CA ILE A 75 7.11 13.81 -3.45
C ILE A 75 7.45 14.54 -4.74
N ARG A 76 7.49 13.79 -5.83
CA ARG A 76 7.76 14.32 -7.14
C ARG A 76 6.53 14.19 -8.02
N LYS A 77 6.49 14.96 -9.07
CA LYS A 77 5.44 14.83 -10.05
C LYS A 77 5.53 13.45 -10.71
N SER A 78 4.36 12.93 -11.04
CA SER A 78 4.30 11.69 -11.77
C SER A 78 5.01 11.84 -13.10
N THR A 79 5.66 10.75 -13.55
CA THR A 79 6.28 10.76 -14.85
C THR A 79 5.25 10.76 -15.97
N TYR A 80 4.04 10.33 -15.66
CA TYR A 80 2.97 10.33 -16.63
C TYR A 80 2.28 11.69 -16.59
N GLN A 81 2.16 12.33 -17.73
CA GLN A 81 1.61 13.68 -17.83
C GLN A 81 0.51 13.71 -18.86
N PRO A 82 -0.70 13.33 -18.50
CA PRO A 82 -1.78 13.29 -19.49
C PRO A 82 -2.09 14.65 -20.09
N GLU A 83 -1.95 15.70 -19.32
CA GLU A 83 -2.23 17.02 -19.85
C GLU A 83 -1.28 17.40 -20.97
N GLU A 84 -0.09 16.84 -20.97
CA GLU A 84 0.85 17.09 -22.03
C GLU A 84 0.34 16.54 -23.34
N VAL A 85 -0.35 15.43 -23.26
CA VAL A 85 -0.92 14.84 -24.46
C VAL A 85 -1.95 15.75 -25.06
N THR A 86 -2.80 16.32 -24.21
CA THR A 86 -3.83 17.20 -24.69
C THR A 86 -3.25 18.49 -25.24
N ASP A 87 -2.11 18.88 -24.73
CA ASP A 87 -1.49 20.11 -25.20
C ASP A 87 -1.08 20.06 -26.64
N HIS A 88 -1.02 18.89 -27.16
CA HIS A 88 -0.54 18.75 -28.54
C HIS A 88 -1.54 19.17 -29.56
N GLU A 89 -2.76 19.33 -29.16
CA GLU A 89 -3.70 19.76 -30.18
C GLU A 89 -3.61 21.15 -30.55
#